data_0dee8149c0f483006a6db12cc98ced04
#
_entry.id   0dee8149c0f483006a6db12cc98ced04
#
_cell.length_a   1.000
_cell.length_b   1.000
_cell.length_c   1.000
_cell.angle_alpha   90.00
_cell.angle_beta   90.00
_cell.angle_gamma   90.00
#
_symmetry.space_group_name_H-M   'P 1'
#
loop_
_entity.id
_entity.type
_entity.pdbx_description
1 polymer ?
#
loop_
_entity_poly.entity_id
_entity_poly.type
_entity_poly.pdbx_seq_one_letter_code
_entity_poly.pdbx_strand_id
1 'polypeptide(L)'
;MNRDIVLGILLTLFSIITYNSCPYTNYEVYAHNFSVTDDAALLTLIEQIKAETELVNTYFVASNSSNSSVIEHAKNAVNFTNSLNDKLRQSTVADITQVYTNGLYNSTTLALVVANLVDEILRNYGSAYGITYDLTNMSNMVMATMLHGNDNSSSGHSIMLEKNNAVPVNMYNYQTAQVLSNVVNRLFNDKLSGQAPVNEKVKIDNLEQSIKDLKYAINNKVRAEGLMEIVHMKIHPMLQSAYDLKLVVR
;
A
#
# COMPACT_ATOMS: atom_id res chain seq x y z
N MET A 1 -28.40 0.44 1.00
CA MET A 1 -28.16 -1.01 1.00
C MET A 1 -28.12 -1.48 2.45
N ASN A 2 -28.94 -2.48 2.81
CA ASN A 2 -29.14 -2.87 4.22
C ASN A 2 -27.83 -3.47 4.79
N ARG A 3 -27.38 -2.99 5.95
CA ARG A 3 -26.20 -3.51 6.69
C ARG A 3 -26.20 -5.03 6.84
N ASP A 4 -27.40 -5.62 6.92
CA ASP A 4 -27.63 -7.06 7.12
C ASP A 4 -27.29 -7.89 5.85
N ILE A 5 -27.37 -7.28 4.65
CA ILE A 5 -26.99 -7.95 3.39
C ILE A 5 -25.47 -8.04 3.29
N VAL A 6 -24.73 -6.99 3.69
CA VAL A 6 -23.26 -6.99 3.69
C VAL A 6 -22.71 -7.99 4.70
N LEU A 7 -23.32 -8.07 5.88
CA LEU A 7 -22.93 -9.03 6.91
C LEU A 7 -23.24 -10.48 6.47
N GLY A 8 -24.36 -10.69 5.77
CA GLY A 8 -24.75 -11.99 5.22
C GLY A 8 -23.79 -12.49 4.14
N ILE A 9 -23.33 -11.61 3.25
CA ILE A 9 -22.34 -11.95 2.22
C ILE A 9 -20.97 -12.27 2.85
N LEU A 10 -20.57 -11.55 3.90
CA LEU A 10 -19.33 -11.84 4.64
C LEU A 10 -19.39 -13.20 5.34
N LEU A 11 -20.53 -13.55 5.95
CA LEU A 11 -20.72 -14.82 6.64
C LEU A 11 -20.83 -16.01 5.68
N THR A 12 -21.42 -15.85 4.50
CA THR A 12 -21.49 -16.92 3.49
C THR A 12 -20.13 -17.15 2.80
N LEU A 13 -19.32 -16.12 2.61
CA LEU A 13 -17.94 -16.28 2.15
C LEU A 13 -17.08 -17.04 3.19
N PHE A 14 -17.34 -16.87 4.49
CA PHE A 14 -16.63 -17.57 5.55
C PHE A 14 -16.88 -19.09 5.55
N SER A 15 -18.08 -19.54 5.12
CA SER A 15 -18.45 -20.97 5.11
C SER A 15 -17.90 -21.74 3.90
N ILE A 16 -17.48 -21.07 2.84
CA ILE A 16 -16.93 -21.72 1.62
C ILE A 16 -15.41 -21.99 1.73
N ILE A 17 -14.73 -21.39 2.70
CA ILE A 17 -13.27 -21.34 2.79
C ILE A 17 -12.63 -22.56 3.45
N THR A 18 -13.41 -23.49 3.99
CA THR A 18 -12.86 -24.64 4.74
C THR A 18 -12.30 -25.77 3.86
N TYR A 19 -12.28 -25.65 2.52
CA TYR A 19 -12.00 -26.81 1.66
C TYR A 19 -10.84 -26.69 0.65
N ASN A 20 -10.02 -25.65 0.64
CA ASN A 20 -8.86 -25.66 -0.24
C ASN A 20 -7.60 -25.14 0.46
N SER A 21 -6.76 -26.05 0.91
CA SER A 21 -5.38 -25.78 1.31
C SER A 21 -4.55 -25.43 0.07
N CYS A 22 -4.48 -24.15 -0.27
CA CYS A 22 -3.49 -23.62 -1.19
C CYS A 22 -2.19 -23.35 -0.41
N PRO A 23 -0.99 -23.65 -0.96
CA PRO A 23 0.26 -23.35 -0.26
C PRO A 23 0.37 -21.83 -0.12
N TYR A 24 0.23 -21.35 1.13
CA TYR A 24 0.38 -19.95 1.47
C TYR A 24 1.81 -19.50 1.22
N THR A 25 2.00 -18.64 0.26
CA THR A 25 3.17 -17.76 0.27
C THR A 25 2.97 -16.80 1.44
N ASN A 26 3.81 -16.90 2.46
CA ASN A 26 3.88 -15.93 3.55
C ASN A 26 4.18 -14.56 2.93
N TYR A 27 3.17 -13.71 2.78
CA TYR A 27 3.39 -12.31 2.47
C TYR A 27 3.92 -11.63 3.73
N GLU A 28 5.24 -11.66 3.88
CA GLU A 28 5.89 -10.79 4.85
C GLU A 28 5.81 -9.36 4.31
N VAL A 29 5.01 -8.55 4.99
CA VAL A 29 4.90 -7.10 4.70
C VAL A 29 6.17 -6.45 5.23
N TYR A 30 7.17 -6.33 4.38
CA TYR A 30 8.41 -5.61 4.71
C TYR A 30 8.45 -4.27 4.00
N ALA A 31 8.45 -3.19 4.77
CA ALA A 31 9.07 -1.95 4.29
C ALA A 31 10.57 -2.23 4.24
N HIS A 32 11.18 -2.26 3.09
CA HIS A 32 12.55 -2.75 2.85
C HIS A 32 13.64 -2.04 3.64
N ASN A 33 13.34 -0.92 4.27
CA ASN A 33 14.29 -0.10 5.00
C ASN A 33 13.89 0.23 6.45
N PHE A 34 12.70 -0.14 6.92
CA PHE A 34 12.24 0.17 8.26
C PHE A 34 12.03 -1.07 9.11
N SER A 35 12.29 -0.96 10.43
CA SER A 35 11.96 -2.00 11.39
C SER A 35 10.44 -2.03 11.59
N VAL A 36 9.79 -3.07 11.09
CA VAL A 36 8.33 -3.23 11.23
C VAL A 36 8.00 -3.77 12.61
N THR A 37 7.08 -3.09 13.31
CA THR A 37 6.49 -3.59 14.55
C THR A 37 5.28 -4.47 14.25
N ASP A 38 4.95 -5.41 15.15
CA ASP A 38 3.77 -6.27 14.98
C ASP A 38 2.50 -5.46 14.84
N ASP A 39 2.35 -4.36 15.60
CA ASP A 39 1.22 -3.45 15.50
C ASP A 39 1.09 -2.81 14.13
N ALA A 40 2.20 -2.32 13.55
CA ALA A 40 2.21 -1.74 12.22
C ALA A 40 1.84 -2.79 11.16
N ALA A 41 2.34 -4.03 11.29
CA ALA A 41 1.99 -5.12 10.39
C ALA A 41 0.50 -5.48 10.46
N LEU A 42 -0.07 -5.60 11.66
CA LEU A 42 -1.50 -5.86 11.87
C LEU A 42 -2.37 -4.75 11.27
N LEU A 43 -2.01 -3.49 11.53
CA LEU A 43 -2.75 -2.35 10.99
C LEU A 43 -2.65 -2.26 9.46
N THR A 44 -1.49 -2.57 8.89
CA THR A 44 -1.31 -2.62 7.43
C THR A 44 -2.26 -3.65 6.83
N LEU A 45 -2.34 -4.87 7.38
CA LEU A 45 -3.28 -5.90 6.93
C LEU A 45 -4.74 -5.45 7.02
N ILE A 46 -5.12 -4.78 8.10
CA ILE A 46 -6.46 -4.23 8.27
C ILE A 46 -6.79 -3.22 7.18
N GLU A 47 -5.89 -2.30 6.86
CA GLU A 47 -6.13 -1.32 5.81
C GLU A 47 -6.13 -1.96 4.41
N GLN A 48 -5.34 -3.01 4.16
CA GLN A 48 -5.39 -3.80 2.93
C GLN A 48 -6.73 -4.54 2.78
N ILE A 49 -7.23 -5.17 3.85
CA ILE A 49 -8.56 -5.82 3.85
C ILE A 49 -9.66 -4.81 3.51
N LYS A 50 -9.61 -3.62 4.12
CA LYS A 50 -10.58 -2.54 3.83
C LYS A 50 -10.50 -2.10 2.38
N ALA A 51 -9.30 -1.92 1.83
CA ALA A 51 -9.08 -1.52 0.45
C ALA A 51 -9.64 -2.55 -0.53
N GLU A 52 -9.33 -3.83 -0.36
CA GLU A 52 -9.85 -4.90 -1.21
C GLU A 52 -11.38 -5.04 -1.09
N THR A 53 -11.93 -4.88 0.11
CA THR A 53 -13.39 -4.91 0.32
C THR A 53 -14.09 -3.72 -0.35
N GLU A 54 -13.48 -2.52 -0.33
CA GLU A 54 -13.97 -1.34 -1.05
C GLU A 54 -14.00 -1.59 -2.57
N LEU A 55 -12.95 -2.21 -3.11
CA LEU A 55 -12.87 -2.58 -4.54
C LEU A 55 -13.93 -3.61 -4.91
N VAL A 56 -14.11 -4.67 -4.12
CA VAL A 56 -15.19 -5.65 -4.32
C VAL A 56 -16.54 -4.92 -4.39
N ASN A 57 -16.84 -4.06 -3.43
CA ASN A 57 -18.12 -3.35 -3.38
C ASN A 57 -18.29 -2.40 -4.58
N THR A 58 -17.24 -1.67 -4.94
CA THR A 58 -17.25 -0.69 -6.04
C THR A 58 -17.52 -1.38 -7.37
N TYR A 59 -16.79 -2.45 -7.67
CA TYR A 59 -16.89 -3.12 -8.98
C TYR A 59 -18.04 -4.11 -9.06
N PHE A 60 -18.47 -4.69 -7.92
CA PHE A 60 -19.69 -5.51 -7.90
C PHE A 60 -20.93 -4.71 -8.22
N VAL A 61 -21.06 -3.50 -7.69
CA VAL A 61 -22.20 -2.61 -7.96
C VAL A 61 -22.17 -2.08 -9.40
N ALA A 62 -20.97 -1.81 -9.94
CA ALA A 62 -20.82 -1.22 -11.28
C ALA A 62 -21.02 -2.22 -12.43
N SER A 63 -20.76 -3.52 -12.22
CA SER A 63 -20.60 -4.48 -13.33
C SER A 63 -21.68 -5.56 -13.47
N ASN A 64 -22.76 -5.54 -12.70
CA ASN A 64 -23.79 -6.61 -12.74
C ASN A 64 -23.19 -8.04 -12.81
N SER A 65 -22.26 -8.36 -11.91
CA SER A 65 -22.02 -9.70 -11.38
C SER A 65 -20.93 -10.64 -11.90
N SER A 66 -20.13 -10.39 -12.90
CA SER A 66 -19.11 -11.42 -13.25
C SER A 66 -17.76 -10.89 -13.72
N ASN A 67 -17.32 -9.80 -13.17
CA ASN A 67 -15.99 -9.25 -13.48
C ASN A 67 -14.90 -10.05 -12.76
N SER A 68 -13.93 -10.59 -13.50
CA SER A 68 -12.79 -11.34 -12.94
C SER A 68 -12.03 -10.53 -11.87
N SER A 69 -11.96 -9.20 -12.00
CA SER A 69 -11.34 -8.34 -11.00
C SER A 69 -12.04 -8.40 -9.64
N VAL A 70 -13.38 -8.49 -9.60
CA VAL A 70 -14.14 -8.63 -8.34
C VAL A 70 -13.76 -9.90 -7.60
N ILE A 71 -13.60 -11.00 -8.34
CA ILE A 71 -13.20 -12.30 -7.76
C ILE A 71 -11.78 -12.22 -7.19
N GLU A 72 -10.85 -11.60 -7.91
CA GLU A 72 -9.47 -11.46 -7.43
C GLU A 72 -9.38 -10.53 -6.19
N HIS A 73 -10.10 -9.43 -6.17
CA HIS A 73 -10.19 -8.57 -4.98
C HIS A 73 -10.79 -9.31 -3.78
N ALA A 74 -11.85 -10.10 -3.99
CA ALA A 74 -12.45 -10.93 -2.94
C ALA A 74 -11.47 -11.97 -2.40
N LYS A 75 -10.73 -12.67 -3.27
CA LYS A 75 -9.68 -13.63 -2.87
C LYS A 75 -8.59 -12.95 -2.04
N ASN A 76 -8.14 -11.76 -2.44
CA ASN A 76 -7.11 -11.05 -1.67
C ASN A 76 -7.63 -10.56 -0.32
N ALA A 77 -8.85 -10.07 -0.23
CA ALA A 77 -9.45 -9.73 1.06
C ALA A 77 -9.45 -10.94 2.01
N VAL A 78 -9.75 -12.14 1.48
CA VAL A 78 -9.68 -13.40 2.24
C VAL A 78 -8.24 -13.74 2.63
N ASN A 79 -7.28 -13.63 1.71
CA ASN A 79 -5.86 -13.92 1.99
C ASN A 79 -5.31 -13.01 3.09
N PHE A 80 -5.58 -11.71 3.02
CA PHE A 80 -5.18 -10.78 4.08
C PHE A 80 -5.88 -11.07 5.42
N THR A 81 -7.15 -11.50 5.39
CA THR A 81 -7.88 -11.91 6.60
C THR A 81 -7.24 -13.15 7.24
N ASN A 82 -6.82 -14.13 6.45
CA ASN A 82 -6.10 -15.30 6.95
C ASN A 82 -4.75 -14.90 7.55
N SER A 83 -3.98 -14.04 6.86
CA SER A 83 -2.71 -13.52 7.39
C SER A 83 -2.89 -12.73 8.68
N LEU A 84 -3.96 -11.94 8.78
CA LEU A 84 -4.33 -11.24 10.01
C LEU A 84 -4.64 -12.22 11.15
N ASN A 85 -5.44 -13.24 10.88
CA ASN A 85 -5.79 -14.28 11.86
C ASN A 85 -4.54 -15.05 12.36
N ASP A 86 -3.61 -15.36 11.46
CA ASP A 86 -2.36 -16.04 11.85
C ASP A 86 -1.48 -15.16 12.73
N LYS A 87 -1.34 -13.86 12.42
CA LYS A 87 -0.64 -12.90 13.28
C LYS A 87 -1.34 -12.73 14.63
N LEU A 88 -2.66 -12.64 14.66
CA LEU A 88 -3.43 -12.52 15.89
C LEU A 88 -3.28 -13.75 16.81
N ARG A 89 -3.12 -14.95 16.25
CA ARG A 89 -2.85 -16.16 17.02
C ARG A 89 -1.44 -16.17 17.66
N GLN A 90 -0.49 -15.46 17.06
CA GLN A 90 0.87 -15.32 17.57
C GLN A 90 1.01 -14.17 18.59
N SER A 91 0.06 -13.21 18.58
CA SER A 91 0.05 -12.05 19.46
C SER A 91 -0.64 -12.36 20.79
N THR A 92 -0.27 -11.67 21.86
CA THR A 92 -1.00 -11.76 23.12
C THR A 92 -2.34 -11.00 23.04
N VAL A 93 -3.36 -11.46 23.76
CA VAL A 93 -4.69 -10.79 23.81
C VAL A 93 -4.57 -9.33 24.27
N ALA A 94 -3.57 -9.01 25.12
CA ALA A 94 -3.31 -7.66 25.59
C ALA A 94 -2.91 -6.71 24.45
N ASP A 95 -2.07 -7.17 23.51
CA ASP A 95 -1.59 -6.39 22.38
C ASP A 95 -2.74 -6.03 21.44
N ILE A 96 -3.64 -6.98 21.17
CA ILE A 96 -4.81 -6.79 20.31
C ILE A 96 -5.79 -5.78 20.89
N THR A 97 -6.04 -5.86 22.20
CA THR A 97 -6.98 -4.96 22.90
C THR A 97 -6.46 -3.53 22.89
N GLN A 98 -5.13 -3.34 23.05
CA GLN A 98 -4.50 -2.03 23.04
C GLN A 98 -4.56 -1.35 21.66
N VAL A 99 -4.39 -2.12 20.58
CA VAL A 99 -4.49 -1.64 19.20
C VAL A 99 -5.93 -1.19 18.87
N TYR A 100 -6.94 -1.88 19.39
CA TYR A 100 -8.34 -1.59 19.07
C TYR A 100 -9.02 -0.59 20.00
N THR A 101 -8.71 -0.60 21.30
CA THR A 101 -9.49 0.16 22.30
C THR A 101 -9.02 1.60 22.49
N ASN A 102 -7.75 1.89 22.26
CA ASN A 102 -7.22 3.21 22.58
C ASN A 102 -7.32 4.24 21.45
N GLY A 103 -7.63 3.83 20.20
CA GLY A 103 -7.75 4.77 19.07
C GLY A 103 -6.52 5.66 18.82
N LEU A 104 -5.56 5.59 19.71
CA LEU A 104 -4.33 6.38 19.78
C LEU A 104 -3.16 5.50 19.32
N TYR A 105 -3.12 5.24 18.00
CA TYR A 105 -1.87 4.74 17.43
C TYR A 105 -0.81 5.82 17.60
N ASN A 106 0.37 5.44 18.10
CA ASN A 106 1.46 6.40 18.13
C ASN A 106 1.86 6.76 16.69
N SER A 107 2.39 7.96 16.51
CA SER A 107 2.78 8.49 15.20
C SER A 107 3.79 7.59 14.47
N THR A 108 4.70 6.95 15.18
CA THR A 108 5.69 6.03 14.62
C THR A 108 5.03 4.78 14.01
N THR A 109 4.08 4.16 14.73
CA THR A 109 3.31 3.02 14.20
C THR A 109 2.51 3.42 12.95
N LEU A 110 1.82 4.57 12.98
CA LEU A 110 1.08 5.04 11.80
C LEU A 110 2.00 5.38 10.63
N ALA A 111 3.17 5.96 10.89
CA ALA A 111 4.15 6.23 9.85
C ALA A 111 4.71 4.95 9.22
N LEU A 112 4.92 3.88 10.02
CA LEU A 112 5.28 2.55 9.50
C LEU A 112 4.16 1.94 8.65
N VAL A 113 2.89 2.09 9.06
CA VAL A 113 1.75 1.65 8.23
C VAL A 113 1.72 2.39 6.89
N VAL A 114 1.92 3.71 6.90
CA VAL A 114 2.00 4.50 5.67
C VAL A 114 3.16 4.02 4.79
N ALA A 115 4.35 3.79 5.35
CA ALA A 115 5.51 3.28 4.62
C ALA A 115 5.22 1.91 3.98
N ASN A 116 4.65 0.97 4.75
CA ASN A 116 4.29 -0.36 4.24
C ASN A 116 3.27 -0.29 3.09
N LEU A 117 2.23 0.55 3.24
CA LEU A 117 1.22 0.72 2.19
C LEU A 117 1.78 1.37 0.93
N VAL A 118 2.74 2.27 1.07
CA VAL A 118 3.44 2.89 -0.06
C VAL A 118 4.28 1.85 -0.81
N ASP A 119 4.94 0.94 -0.10
CA ASP A 119 5.66 -0.18 -0.71
C ASP A 119 4.70 -1.14 -1.44
N GLU A 120 3.53 -1.43 -0.84
CA GLU A 120 2.49 -2.22 -1.50
C GLU A 120 1.95 -1.55 -2.78
N ILE A 121 1.86 -0.22 -2.78
CA ILE A 121 1.52 0.53 -4.00
C ILE A 121 2.55 0.27 -5.09
N LEU A 122 3.85 0.34 -4.77
CA LEU A 122 4.92 0.07 -5.74
C LEU A 122 4.84 -1.37 -6.29
N ARG A 123 4.65 -2.38 -5.42
CA ARG A 123 4.52 -3.78 -5.84
C ARG A 123 3.34 -3.99 -6.77
N ASN A 124 2.18 -3.48 -6.39
CA ASN A 124 0.97 -3.58 -7.20
C ASN A 124 1.12 -2.82 -8.52
N TYR A 125 1.70 -1.62 -8.50
CA TYR A 125 1.91 -0.84 -9.71
C TYR A 125 2.89 -1.54 -10.67
N GLY A 126 4.00 -2.07 -10.14
CA GLY A 126 4.94 -2.87 -10.93
C GLY A 126 4.29 -4.08 -11.57
N SER A 127 3.53 -4.84 -10.79
CA SER A 127 2.78 -6.01 -11.28
C SER A 127 1.72 -5.63 -12.31
N ALA A 128 1.08 -4.45 -12.17
CA ALA A 128 0.10 -3.95 -13.12
C ALA A 128 0.69 -3.75 -14.52
N TYR A 129 1.96 -3.37 -14.61
CA TYR A 129 2.67 -3.14 -15.87
C TYR A 129 3.63 -4.27 -16.27
N GLY A 130 3.61 -5.41 -15.56
CA GLY A 130 4.44 -6.56 -15.89
C GLY A 130 5.93 -6.33 -15.62
N ILE A 131 6.27 -5.44 -14.69
CA ILE A 131 7.65 -5.16 -14.30
C ILE A 131 8.17 -6.34 -13.48
N THR A 132 9.31 -6.87 -13.86
CA THR A 132 9.88 -8.11 -13.29
C THR A 132 10.85 -7.87 -12.14
N TYR A 133 11.31 -6.64 -11.94
CA TYR A 133 12.17 -6.27 -10.83
C TYR A 133 11.38 -5.60 -9.70
N ASP A 134 11.86 -5.75 -8.48
CA ASP A 134 11.20 -5.21 -7.30
C ASP A 134 11.37 -3.68 -7.22
N LEU A 135 10.27 -2.94 -7.37
CA LEU A 135 10.23 -1.48 -7.29
C LEU A 135 10.46 -0.95 -5.87
N THR A 136 10.33 -1.80 -4.84
CA THR A 136 10.60 -1.40 -3.46
C THR A 136 12.08 -1.45 -3.13
N ASN A 137 12.90 -2.04 -3.98
CA ASN A 137 14.35 -2.11 -3.81
C ASN A 137 15.03 -0.92 -4.53
N MET A 138 15.58 0.02 -3.75
CA MET A 138 16.30 1.18 -4.25
C MET A 138 17.46 0.85 -5.22
N SER A 139 18.11 -0.31 -5.03
CA SER A 139 19.21 -0.74 -5.91
C SER A 139 18.76 -0.93 -7.36
N ASN A 140 17.49 -1.24 -7.58
CA ASN A 140 16.91 -1.39 -8.91
C ASN A 140 16.65 -0.05 -9.61
N MET A 141 16.61 1.05 -8.88
CA MET A 141 16.44 2.40 -9.44
C MET A 141 17.58 2.77 -10.39
N VAL A 142 18.83 2.41 -10.04
CA VAL A 142 20.01 2.64 -10.87
C VAL A 142 19.93 1.82 -12.16
N MET A 143 19.47 0.58 -12.08
CA MET A 143 19.30 -0.30 -13.25
C MET A 143 18.21 0.21 -14.19
N ALA A 144 17.08 0.67 -13.64
CA ALA A 144 15.97 1.20 -14.42
C ALA A 144 16.37 2.45 -15.22
N THR A 145 17.15 3.36 -14.62
CA THR A 145 17.66 4.56 -15.31
C THR A 145 18.70 4.22 -16.39
N MET A 146 19.52 3.19 -16.19
CA MET A 146 20.50 2.75 -17.17
C MET A 146 19.87 2.07 -18.40
N LEU A 147 18.79 1.33 -18.23
CA LEU A 147 18.11 0.65 -19.33
C LEU A 147 17.39 1.60 -20.29
N HIS A 148 17.07 2.82 -19.85
CA HIS A 148 16.38 3.84 -20.65
C HIS A 148 17.28 5.01 -21.06
N GLY A 149 18.57 4.99 -20.68
CA GLY A 149 19.54 6.08 -20.84
C GLY A 149 20.15 6.26 -22.23
N ASN A 150 19.55 5.75 -23.30
CA ASN A 150 20.10 5.90 -24.67
C ASN A 150 19.51 7.08 -25.44
N ASP A 151 18.65 7.89 -24.82
CA ASP A 151 18.23 9.15 -25.45
C ASP A 151 19.15 10.28 -24.99
N ASN A 152 19.99 10.74 -25.92
CA ASN A 152 20.95 11.84 -25.82
C ASN A 152 20.29 13.21 -25.53
N SER A 153 19.51 13.32 -24.47
CA SER A 153 19.02 14.60 -23.96
C SER A 153 19.71 14.96 -22.67
N SER A 154 20.82 15.68 -22.76
CA SER A 154 21.52 16.34 -21.65
C SER A 154 20.71 17.52 -21.11
N SER A 155 19.56 17.25 -20.54
CA SER A 155 18.83 18.21 -19.70
C SER A 155 18.40 17.47 -18.46
N GLY A 156 18.90 17.88 -17.31
CA GLY A 156 18.53 17.37 -15.98
C GLY A 156 17.04 17.61 -15.66
N HIS A 157 16.16 17.13 -16.53
CA HIS A 157 14.72 17.16 -16.34
C HIS A 157 14.30 15.87 -15.64
N SER A 158 13.73 16.04 -14.51
CA SER A 158 13.07 15.07 -13.66
C SER A 158 12.29 14.05 -14.50
N ILE A 159 12.70 12.79 -14.46
CA ILE A 159 11.98 11.61 -15.01
C ILE A 159 10.56 11.48 -14.39
N MET A 160 10.27 12.28 -13.38
CA MET A 160 9.16 12.20 -12.46
C MET A 160 7.77 12.15 -13.07
N LEU A 161 7.55 12.66 -14.26
CA LEU A 161 6.20 12.86 -14.78
C LEU A 161 5.99 12.31 -16.19
N GLU A 162 6.92 11.52 -16.71
CA GLU A 162 6.74 10.93 -18.02
C GLU A 162 5.63 9.87 -17.96
N LYS A 163 4.61 10.07 -18.80
CA LYS A 163 3.45 9.20 -18.84
C LYS A 163 3.82 7.86 -19.46
N ASN A 164 3.43 6.78 -18.80
CA ASN A 164 3.51 5.45 -19.39
C ASN A 164 2.37 5.30 -20.43
N ASN A 165 2.73 5.12 -21.70
CA ASN A 165 1.77 4.87 -22.77
C ASN A 165 1.27 3.41 -22.77
N ALA A 166 1.87 2.53 -21.97
CA ALA A 166 1.43 1.14 -21.87
C ALA A 166 0.08 1.04 -21.15
N VAL A 167 -0.74 0.11 -21.61
CA VAL A 167 -1.96 -0.28 -20.91
C VAL A 167 -1.57 -1.27 -19.80
N PRO A 168 -2.14 -1.16 -18.58
CA PRO A 168 -1.90 -2.16 -17.55
C PRO A 168 -2.25 -3.56 -18.04
N VAL A 169 -1.30 -4.49 -17.92
CA VAL A 169 -1.49 -5.91 -18.27
C VAL A 169 -2.28 -6.64 -17.19
N ASN A 170 -2.27 -6.10 -15.97
CA ASN A 170 -3.07 -6.59 -14.85
C ASN A 170 -3.87 -5.43 -14.23
N MET A 171 -5.13 -5.32 -14.64
CA MET A 171 -6.01 -4.25 -14.18
C MET A 171 -6.33 -4.34 -12.70
N TYR A 172 -6.42 -5.55 -12.15
CA TYR A 172 -6.64 -5.79 -10.73
C TYR A 172 -5.53 -5.11 -9.89
N ASN A 173 -4.27 -5.38 -10.17
CA ASN A 173 -3.15 -4.76 -9.45
C ASN A 173 -3.13 -3.22 -9.62
N TYR A 174 -3.50 -2.71 -10.79
CA TYR A 174 -3.62 -1.27 -11.01
C TYR A 174 -4.69 -0.65 -10.11
N GLN A 175 -5.86 -1.28 -10.00
CA GLN A 175 -6.96 -0.85 -9.13
C GLN A 175 -6.56 -0.89 -7.66
N THR A 176 -5.85 -1.93 -7.22
CA THR A 176 -5.30 -2.02 -5.86
C THR A 176 -4.33 -0.87 -5.58
N ALA A 177 -3.40 -0.58 -6.49
CA ALA A 177 -2.48 0.57 -6.33
C ALA A 177 -3.24 1.91 -6.20
N GLN A 178 -4.29 2.11 -6.99
CA GLN A 178 -5.12 3.32 -6.92
C GLN A 178 -5.84 3.44 -5.56
N VAL A 179 -6.49 2.38 -5.08
CA VAL A 179 -7.23 2.46 -3.81
C VAL A 179 -6.29 2.59 -2.63
N LEU A 180 -5.15 1.90 -2.63
CA LEU A 180 -4.14 2.05 -1.58
C LEU A 180 -3.58 3.48 -1.53
N SER A 181 -3.39 4.16 -2.67
CA SER A 181 -2.97 5.56 -2.68
C SER A 181 -3.99 6.49 -2.02
N ASN A 182 -5.29 6.20 -2.16
CA ASN A 182 -6.35 6.92 -1.45
C ASN A 182 -6.30 6.63 0.06
N VAL A 183 -6.07 5.36 0.44
CA VAL A 183 -5.92 4.97 1.85
C VAL A 183 -4.75 5.68 2.50
N VAL A 184 -3.57 5.70 1.86
CA VAL A 184 -2.38 6.41 2.35
C VAL A 184 -2.68 7.89 2.54
N ASN A 185 -3.28 8.56 1.54
CA ASN A 185 -3.62 9.97 1.64
C ASN A 185 -4.60 10.24 2.79
N ARG A 186 -5.61 9.39 2.99
CA ARG A 186 -6.56 9.50 4.10
C ARG A 186 -5.88 9.28 5.46
N LEU A 187 -5.11 8.21 5.62
CA LEU A 187 -4.41 7.92 6.87
C LEU A 187 -3.47 9.06 7.27
N PHE A 188 -2.74 9.59 6.30
CA PHE A 188 -1.86 10.72 6.55
C PHE A 188 -2.64 11.95 7.02
N ASN A 189 -3.65 12.38 6.28
CA ASN A 189 -4.38 13.61 6.58
C ASN A 189 -5.21 13.51 7.87
N ASP A 190 -5.91 12.38 8.06
CA ASP A 190 -6.88 12.25 9.15
C ASP A 190 -6.23 11.86 10.47
N LYS A 191 -5.06 11.20 10.43
CA LYS A 191 -4.48 10.60 11.63
C LYS A 191 -3.02 10.96 11.88
N LEU A 192 -2.17 11.00 10.84
CA LEU A 192 -0.72 11.10 11.03
C LEU A 192 -0.21 12.55 11.06
N SER A 193 -0.67 13.41 10.15
CA SER A 193 -0.17 14.78 10.02
C SER A 193 -0.33 15.61 11.29
N GLY A 194 -1.44 15.44 12.01
CA GLY A 194 -1.72 16.12 13.27
C GLY A 194 -0.90 15.66 14.49
N GLN A 195 -0.17 14.53 14.35
CA GLN A 195 0.67 13.98 15.43
C GLN A 195 2.15 14.35 15.28
N ALA A 196 2.51 15.09 14.25
CA ALA A 196 3.89 15.51 14.04
C ALA A 196 4.32 16.61 15.02
N PRO A 197 5.61 16.64 15.41
CA PRO A 197 6.15 17.73 16.21
C PRO A 197 5.98 19.09 15.49
N VAL A 198 5.67 20.15 16.24
CA VAL A 198 5.38 21.50 15.68
C VAL A 198 6.54 22.05 14.85
N ASN A 199 7.77 21.73 15.23
CA ASN A 199 9.00 22.14 14.53
C ASN A 199 9.20 21.41 13.18
N GLU A 200 8.44 20.36 12.90
CA GLU A 200 8.55 19.57 11.66
C GLU A 200 7.53 19.98 10.57
N LYS A 201 6.77 21.06 10.80
CA LYS A 201 5.66 21.47 9.91
C LYS A 201 6.04 21.50 8.43
N VAL A 202 7.19 22.08 8.07
CA VAL A 202 7.63 22.17 6.67
C VAL A 202 7.85 20.78 6.06
N LYS A 203 8.41 19.84 6.84
CA LYS A 203 8.58 18.44 6.38
C LYS A 203 7.23 17.75 6.19
N ILE A 204 6.29 18.02 7.07
CA ILE A 204 4.93 17.46 7.00
C ILE A 204 4.18 17.98 5.77
N ASP A 205 4.27 19.30 5.50
CA ASP A 205 3.67 19.89 4.30
C ASP A 205 4.29 19.29 3.01
N ASN A 206 5.61 19.08 2.99
CA ASN A 206 6.32 18.45 1.88
C ASN A 206 5.95 16.96 1.73
N LEU A 207 5.79 16.23 2.84
CA LEU A 207 5.35 14.83 2.83
C LEU A 207 3.92 14.71 2.30
N GLU A 208 3.02 15.60 2.73
CA GLU A 208 1.66 15.67 2.21
C GLU A 208 1.66 15.88 0.70
N GLN A 209 2.48 16.81 0.20
CA GLN A 209 2.60 17.05 -1.23
C GLN A 209 3.13 15.82 -1.96
N SER A 210 4.14 15.14 -1.42
CA SER A 210 4.69 13.93 -2.03
C SER A 210 3.69 12.75 -2.08
N ILE A 211 2.83 12.62 -1.08
CA ILE A 211 1.72 11.65 -1.08
C ILE A 211 0.68 12.01 -2.15
N LYS A 212 0.37 13.30 -2.32
CA LYS A 212 -0.50 13.76 -3.41
C LYS A 212 0.12 13.53 -4.78
N ASP A 213 1.44 13.76 -4.91
CA ASP A 213 2.18 13.51 -6.14
C ASP A 213 2.18 12.01 -6.50
N LEU A 214 2.34 11.11 -5.52
CA LEU A 214 2.24 9.66 -5.72
C LEU A 214 0.85 9.27 -6.24
N LYS A 215 -0.21 9.75 -5.60
CA LYS A 215 -1.58 9.51 -6.04
C LYS A 215 -1.83 10.05 -7.45
N TYR A 216 -1.34 11.25 -7.75
CA TYR A 216 -1.42 11.84 -9.08
C TYR A 216 -0.68 10.99 -10.12
N ALA A 217 0.54 10.55 -9.81
CA ALA A 217 1.37 9.75 -10.69
C ALA A 217 0.69 8.42 -11.07
N ILE A 218 0.09 7.73 -10.09
CA ILE A 218 -0.67 6.49 -10.32
C ILE A 218 -1.87 6.74 -11.24
N ASN A 219 -2.69 7.76 -10.95
CA ASN A 219 -3.89 8.06 -11.71
C ASN A 219 -3.58 8.51 -13.14
N ASN A 220 -2.43 9.14 -13.36
CA ASN A 220 -1.97 9.57 -14.67
C ASN A 220 -1.08 8.55 -15.36
N LYS A 221 -0.93 7.35 -14.77
CA LYS A 221 -0.13 6.27 -15.35
C LYS A 221 1.30 6.72 -15.66
N VAL A 222 1.95 7.37 -14.71
CA VAL A 222 3.35 7.77 -14.81
C VAL A 222 4.22 6.51 -14.81
N ARG A 223 5.38 6.56 -15.45
CA ARG A 223 6.32 5.42 -15.46
C ARG A 223 6.72 5.01 -14.05
N ALA A 224 6.97 3.73 -13.86
CA ALA A 224 7.27 3.17 -12.56
C ALA A 224 8.49 3.79 -11.89
N GLU A 225 9.49 4.18 -12.67
CA GLU A 225 10.67 4.88 -12.20
C GLU A 225 10.32 6.21 -11.52
N GLY A 226 9.32 6.93 -12.05
CA GLY A 226 8.82 8.16 -11.43
C GLY A 226 8.13 7.89 -10.08
N LEU A 227 7.41 6.77 -9.95
CA LEU A 227 6.83 6.38 -8.65
C LEU A 227 7.93 6.00 -7.66
N MET A 228 8.95 5.24 -8.10
CA MET A 228 10.11 4.89 -7.27
C MET A 228 10.81 6.16 -6.74
N GLU A 229 11.02 7.16 -7.60
CA GLU A 229 11.64 8.43 -7.21
C GLU A 229 10.81 9.14 -6.13
N ILE A 230 9.48 9.26 -6.32
CA ILE A 230 8.60 9.88 -5.32
C ILE A 230 8.68 9.13 -3.99
N VAL A 231 8.65 7.81 -4.02
CA VAL A 231 8.65 6.99 -2.80
C VAL A 231 10.00 7.02 -2.10
N HIS A 232 11.07 6.65 -2.81
CA HIS A 232 12.37 6.43 -2.17
C HIS A 232 13.14 7.71 -1.90
N MET A 233 12.96 8.74 -2.75
CA MET A 233 13.69 10.00 -2.58
C MET A 233 12.93 11.06 -1.78
N LYS A 234 11.60 10.89 -1.62
CA LYS A 234 10.79 11.89 -0.91
C LYS A 234 10.02 11.26 0.26
N ILE A 235 9.08 10.33 0.01
CA ILE A 235 8.17 9.84 1.04
C ILE A 235 8.93 9.13 2.16
N HIS A 236 9.75 8.13 1.87
CA HIS A 236 10.48 7.35 2.88
C HIS A 236 11.43 8.21 3.73
N PRO A 237 12.30 9.07 3.13
CA PRO A 237 13.17 9.93 3.94
C PRO A 237 12.42 10.93 4.81
N MET A 238 11.28 11.46 4.33
CA MET A 238 10.47 12.39 5.13
C MET A 238 9.74 11.67 6.26
N LEU A 239 9.16 10.48 6.01
CA LEU A 239 8.59 9.64 7.07
C LEU A 239 9.64 9.30 8.13
N GLN A 240 10.84 8.89 7.70
CA GLN A 240 11.95 8.58 8.60
C GLN A 240 12.31 9.78 9.48
N SER A 241 12.52 10.94 8.86
CA SER A 241 12.99 12.11 9.60
C SER A 241 11.93 12.76 10.48
N ALA A 242 10.64 12.72 10.07
CA ALA A 242 9.55 13.35 10.82
C ALA A 242 9.02 12.50 11.97
N TYR A 243 9.12 11.17 11.86
CA TYR A 243 8.54 10.24 12.83
C TYR A 243 9.56 9.28 13.45
N ASP A 244 10.85 9.56 13.30
CA ASP A 244 11.97 8.78 13.87
C ASP A 244 11.90 7.29 13.52
N LEU A 245 11.62 6.96 12.26
CA LEU A 245 11.58 5.58 11.82
C LEU A 245 13.00 5.01 11.78
N LYS A 246 13.19 3.82 12.35
CA LYS A 246 14.48 3.14 12.39
C LYS A 246 14.65 2.27 11.14
N LEU A 247 15.78 2.43 10.48
CA LEU A 247 16.19 1.55 9.39
C LEU A 247 16.60 0.18 9.92
N VAL A 248 16.27 -0.88 9.16
CA VAL A 248 16.86 -2.20 9.38
C VAL A 248 18.28 -2.16 8.86
N VAL A 249 19.25 -2.26 9.76
CA VAL A 249 20.64 -2.48 9.40
C VAL A 249 20.79 -3.97 9.08
N ARG A 250 21.01 -4.28 7.80
CA ARG A 250 21.31 -5.64 7.32
C ARG A 250 22.81 -5.85 7.23
#